data_d65806a4131aecaac4125c10fa639e86
#
_entry.id   d65806a4131aecaac4125c10fa639e86
#
_cell.length_a   1.000
_cell.length_b   1.000
_cell.length_c   1.000
_cell.angle_alpha   90.00
_cell.angle_beta   90.00
_cell.angle_gamma   90.00
#
_symmetry.space_group_name_H-M   'P 1'
#
loop_
_entity.id
_entity.type
_entity.pdbx_description
1 polymer ?
#
loop_
_entity_poly.entity_id
_entity_poly.type
_entity_poly.pdbx_seq_one_letter_code
_entity_poly.pdbx_strand_id
1 'polypeptide(L)'
;LYQYLDSEYIDTPELDDVSQALQQLLAGKLVVGKSGEIDYQEENGLKTPLALTAMGVSNIGLIELLIRNNIIKKGSFLIIDEPEAHLHPKWQVALMDVLYKIAQAGANVIVATHSIDMVKKVELLLQKEEDAENLIALNSMPFDRNNAAKTELEKAEQILEQLSSPFYNMYMESL
;
A
#
# COMPACT_ATOMS: atom_id res chain seq x y z
N LEU A 1 11.94 -17.19 -7.06
CA LEU A 1 11.43 -16.34 -5.97
C LEU A 1 12.01 -16.78 -4.62
N TYR A 2 11.90 -18.07 -4.24
CA TYR A 2 12.39 -18.60 -2.95
C TYR A 2 13.89 -18.35 -2.71
N GLN A 3 14.75 -18.44 -3.72
CA GLN A 3 16.18 -18.15 -3.60
C GLN A 3 16.49 -16.68 -3.20
N TYR A 4 15.61 -15.74 -3.55
CA TYR A 4 15.76 -14.32 -3.21
C TYR A 4 15.20 -13.99 -1.85
N LEU A 5 14.22 -14.77 -1.32
CA LEU A 5 13.62 -14.55 -0.02
C LEU A 5 14.49 -15.07 1.15
N ASP A 6 15.50 -15.91 0.85
CA ASP A 6 16.45 -16.49 1.82
C ASP A 6 17.86 -15.85 1.72
N SER A 7 18.01 -14.75 0.95
CA SER A 7 19.28 -14.04 0.82
C SER A 7 19.60 -13.24 2.07
N GLU A 8 20.87 -13.24 2.49
CA GLU A 8 21.37 -12.47 3.62
C GLU A 8 20.99 -10.98 3.50
N TYR A 9 20.57 -10.42 4.62
CA TYR A 9 20.18 -9.03 4.83
C TYR A 9 21.24 -8.07 4.29
N ILE A 10 20.94 -7.36 3.23
CA ILE A 10 21.69 -6.17 2.79
C ILE A 10 20.96 -4.97 3.34
N ASP A 11 21.60 -4.29 4.26
CA ASP A 11 21.07 -3.14 4.97
C ASP A 11 20.61 -2.03 3.99
N THR A 12 19.31 -1.72 3.98
CA THR A 12 18.73 -0.54 3.33
C THR A 12 18.02 0.29 4.40
N PRO A 13 18.78 1.10 5.16
CA PRO A 13 18.26 1.86 6.30
C PRO A 13 17.00 2.68 5.97
N GLU A 14 16.86 3.07 4.72
CA GLU A 14 15.77 3.92 4.23
C GLU A 14 14.37 3.28 4.36
N LEU A 15 14.28 1.95 4.42
CA LEU A 15 13.00 1.21 4.54
C LEU A 15 12.87 0.41 5.84
N ASP A 16 13.85 0.46 6.73
CA ASP A 16 13.80 -0.28 8.00
C ASP A 16 12.65 0.19 8.89
N ASP A 17 12.45 1.50 8.99
CA ASP A 17 11.32 2.08 9.73
C ASP A 17 9.97 1.66 9.15
N VAL A 18 9.89 1.50 7.82
CA VAL A 18 8.69 1.03 7.12
C VAL A 18 8.42 -0.43 7.45
N SER A 19 9.44 -1.28 7.40
CA SER A 19 9.34 -2.70 7.77
C SER A 19 8.88 -2.85 9.23
N GLN A 20 9.47 -2.10 10.16
CA GLN A 20 9.08 -2.13 11.57
C GLN A 20 7.63 -1.65 11.78
N ALA A 21 7.21 -0.58 11.10
CA ALA A 21 5.85 -0.09 11.18
C ALA A 21 4.83 -1.12 10.67
N LEU A 22 5.17 -1.86 9.60
CA LEU A 22 4.33 -2.95 9.08
C LEU A 22 4.26 -4.14 10.06
N GLN A 23 5.37 -4.53 10.68
CA GLN A 23 5.38 -5.59 11.70
C GLN A 23 4.53 -5.21 12.91
N GLN A 24 4.59 -3.96 13.35
CA GLN A 24 3.72 -3.46 14.43
C GLN A 24 2.24 -3.45 14.03
N LEU A 25 1.92 -3.02 12.82
CA LEU A 25 0.54 -3.04 12.30
C LEU A 25 -0.02 -4.45 12.26
N LEU A 26 0.81 -5.42 11.88
CA LEU A 26 0.45 -6.83 11.78
C LEU A 26 0.44 -7.55 13.13
N ALA A 27 1.09 -7.01 14.18
CA ALA A 27 1.45 -7.71 15.43
C ALA A 27 2.22 -9.02 15.15
N GLY A 28 3.08 -9.00 14.14
CA GLY A 28 3.85 -10.17 13.70
C GLY A 28 4.52 -9.93 12.33
N LYS A 29 4.98 -11.01 11.72
CA LYS A 29 5.66 -10.97 10.43
C LYS A 29 5.53 -12.27 9.66
N LEU A 30 5.75 -12.23 8.34
CA LEU A 30 5.93 -13.46 7.56
C LEU A 30 7.36 -14.00 7.72
N VAL A 31 7.46 -15.31 7.83
CA VAL A 31 8.72 -16.05 7.90
C VAL A 31 8.75 -17.14 6.83
N VAL A 32 9.93 -17.34 6.23
CA VAL A 32 10.14 -18.39 5.23
C VAL A 32 10.83 -19.56 5.92
N GLY A 33 10.22 -20.73 5.85
CA GLY A 33 10.80 -21.96 6.38
C GLY A 33 11.82 -22.59 5.43
N LYS A 34 12.53 -23.60 5.91
CA LYS A 34 13.64 -24.25 5.17
C LYS A 34 13.19 -24.92 3.86
N SER A 35 11.95 -25.37 3.78
CA SER A 35 11.37 -26.00 2.57
C SER A 35 10.68 -24.97 1.64
N GLY A 36 10.77 -23.66 1.98
CA GLY A 36 10.16 -22.59 1.20
C GLY A 36 8.70 -22.29 1.55
N GLU A 37 8.16 -22.92 2.59
CA GLU A 37 6.85 -22.58 3.15
C GLU A 37 6.88 -21.17 3.75
N ILE A 38 5.75 -20.45 3.64
CA ILE A 38 5.59 -19.13 4.25
C ILE A 38 4.55 -19.22 5.34
N ASP A 39 4.95 -18.83 6.55
CA ASP A 39 4.08 -18.77 7.72
C ASP A 39 3.98 -17.32 8.21
N TYR A 40 2.81 -16.96 8.76
CA TYR A 40 2.67 -15.78 9.60
C TYR A 40 3.08 -16.16 11.02
N GLN A 41 4.05 -15.44 11.57
CA GLN A 41 4.53 -15.62 12.94
C GLN A 41 4.09 -14.42 13.79
N GLU A 42 3.24 -14.69 14.79
CA GLU A 42 2.85 -13.71 15.80
C GLU A 42 4.03 -13.36 16.74
N GLU A 43 3.91 -12.25 17.47
CA GLU A 43 4.91 -11.81 18.45
C GLU A 43 5.15 -12.85 19.56
N ASN A 44 4.14 -13.63 19.93
CA ASN A 44 4.25 -14.74 20.91
C ASN A 44 4.97 -15.97 20.37
N GLY A 45 5.34 -15.96 19.08
CA GLY A 45 6.04 -17.06 18.40
C GLY A 45 5.12 -18.09 17.73
N LEU A 46 3.78 -17.99 17.89
CA LEU A 46 2.83 -18.87 17.20
C LEU A 46 2.95 -18.68 15.69
N LYS A 47 2.98 -19.79 14.95
CA LYS A 47 3.03 -19.78 13.49
C LYS A 47 1.75 -20.32 12.88
N THR A 48 1.25 -19.61 11.89
CA THR A 48 0.08 -19.98 11.09
C THR A 48 0.47 -20.02 9.62
N PRO A 49 0.24 -21.13 8.89
CA PRO A 49 0.48 -21.19 7.46
C PRO A 49 -0.18 -20.03 6.71
N LEU A 50 0.51 -19.43 5.73
CA LEU A 50 0.00 -18.29 4.96
C LEU A 50 -1.39 -18.56 4.36
N ALA A 51 -1.62 -19.80 3.90
CA ALA A 51 -2.91 -20.22 3.32
C ALA A 51 -4.09 -20.20 4.33
N LEU A 52 -3.80 -20.19 5.63
CA LEU A 52 -4.79 -20.10 6.71
C LEU A 52 -4.82 -18.72 7.38
N THR A 53 -4.02 -17.80 6.91
CA THR A 53 -3.93 -16.43 7.42
C THR A 53 -4.95 -15.54 6.70
N ALA A 54 -5.48 -14.54 7.40
CA ALA A 54 -6.37 -13.55 6.79
C ALA A 54 -5.69 -12.85 5.59
N MET A 55 -6.40 -12.71 4.47
CA MET A 55 -5.83 -12.21 3.21
C MET A 55 -5.18 -10.82 3.37
N GLY A 56 -5.81 -9.92 4.14
CA GLY A 56 -5.23 -8.60 4.42
C GLY A 56 -3.88 -8.67 5.16
N VAL A 57 -3.75 -9.59 6.12
CA VAL A 57 -2.47 -9.86 6.82
C VAL A 57 -1.44 -10.43 5.86
N SER A 58 -1.86 -11.34 4.98
CA SER A 58 -0.98 -11.94 3.97
C SER A 58 -0.44 -10.89 2.99
N ASN A 59 -1.31 -10.00 2.47
CA ASN A 59 -0.93 -8.96 1.51
C ASN A 59 0.07 -7.96 2.11
N ILE A 60 -0.23 -7.43 3.29
CA ILE A 60 0.66 -6.49 3.99
C ILE A 60 1.95 -7.20 4.41
N GLY A 61 1.86 -8.42 4.91
CA GLY A 61 3.01 -9.23 5.31
C GLY A 61 3.95 -9.55 4.14
N LEU A 62 3.43 -9.76 2.93
CA LEU A 62 4.24 -9.94 1.73
C LEU A 62 5.02 -8.67 1.38
N ILE A 63 4.42 -7.49 1.47
CA ILE A 63 5.12 -6.21 1.26
C ILE A 63 6.25 -6.08 2.29
N GLU A 64 5.98 -6.33 3.57
CA GLU A 64 6.99 -6.32 4.65
C GLU A 64 8.13 -7.31 4.35
N LEU A 65 7.79 -8.54 3.99
CA LEU A 65 8.78 -9.57 3.68
C LEU A 65 9.68 -9.17 2.49
N LEU A 66 9.13 -8.54 1.46
CA LEU A 66 9.87 -8.07 0.30
C LEU A 66 10.80 -6.89 0.63
N ILE A 67 10.37 -5.98 1.51
CA ILE A 67 11.20 -4.88 2.03
C ILE A 67 12.36 -5.47 2.83
N ARG A 68 12.06 -6.28 3.83
CA ARG A 68 13.03 -6.88 4.75
C ARG A 68 14.08 -7.73 4.04
N ASN A 69 13.74 -8.34 2.90
CA ASN A 69 14.70 -9.08 2.08
C ASN A 69 15.32 -8.23 0.95
N ASN A 70 15.21 -6.90 1.03
CA ASN A 70 15.78 -5.95 0.08
C ASN A 70 15.40 -6.21 -1.40
N ILE A 71 14.21 -6.75 -1.62
CA ILE A 71 13.62 -6.91 -2.96
C ILE A 71 12.96 -5.60 -3.38
N ILE A 72 12.20 -4.96 -2.46
CA ILE A 72 11.73 -3.60 -2.62
C ILE A 72 12.84 -2.66 -2.15
N LYS A 73 13.41 -1.90 -3.10
CA LYS A 73 14.50 -0.95 -2.89
C LYS A 73 14.46 0.14 -3.96
N LYS A 74 15.33 1.11 -3.86
CA LYS A 74 15.47 2.17 -4.88
C LYS A 74 15.58 1.60 -6.29
N GLY A 75 14.71 2.09 -7.19
CA GLY A 75 14.63 1.66 -8.59
C GLY A 75 13.78 0.40 -8.84
N SER A 76 13.30 -0.29 -7.80
CA SER A 76 12.36 -1.41 -7.99
C SER A 76 10.98 -0.92 -8.43
N PHE A 77 10.19 -1.82 -9.03
CA PHE A 77 8.78 -1.58 -9.38
C PHE A 77 7.89 -2.46 -8.51
N LEU A 78 6.94 -1.82 -7.81
CA LEU A 78 5.89 -2.46 -7.03
C LEU A 78 4.56 -2.13 -7.68
N ILE A 79 3.87 -3.14 -8.22
CA ILE A 79 2.57 -2.98 -8.88
C ILE A 79 1.55 -3.75 -8.08
N ILE A 80 0.51 -3.05 -7.60
CA ILE A 80 -0.53 -3.61 -6.75
C ILE A 80 -1.90 -3.25 -7.33
N ASP A 81 -2.72 -4.26 -7.52
CA ASP A 81 -4.11 -4.11 -7.92
C ASP A 81 -5.02 -4.35 -6.72
N GLU A 82 -5.93 -3.42 -6.46
CA GLU A 82 -6.88 -3.44 -5.34
C GLU A 82 -6.25 -3.79 -3.98
N PRO A 83 -5.20 -3.05 -3.52
CA PRO A 83 -4.55 -3.37 -2.25
C PRO A 83 -5.48 -3.25 -1.03
N GLU A 84 -6.59 -2.54 -1.16
CA GLU A 84 -7.64 -2.40 -0.15
C GLU A 84 -8.47 -3.67 0.06
N ALA A 85 -8.44 -4.62 -0.86
CA ALA A 85 -9.23 -5.83 -0.78
C ALA A 85 -8.97 -6.57 0.54
N HIS A 86 -10.06 -6.85 1.28
CA HIS A 86 -10.03 -7.51 2.60
C HIS A 86 -9.31 -6.72 3.72
N LEU A 87 -9.06 -5.41 3.53
CA LEU A 87 -8.50 -4.55 4.56
C LEU A 87 -9.58 -3.70 5.23
N HIS A 88 -9.49 -3.61 6.56
CA HIS A 88 -10.25 -2.62 7.31
C HIS A 88 -9.82 -1.20 6.89
N PRO A 89 -10.74 -0.20 6.79
CA PRO A 89 -10.41 1.17 6.35
C PRO A 89 -9.17 1.78 7.04
N LYS A 90 -9.02 1.56 8.34
CA LYS A 90 -7.82 2.00 9.08
C LYS A 90 -6.51 1.46 8.51
N TRP A 91 -6.53 0.21 8.01
CA TRP A 91 -5.36 -0.44 7.41
C TRP A 91 -5.10 0.05 5.99
N GLN A 92 -6.17 0.40 5.24
CA GLN A 92 -6.04 1.01 3.91
C GLN A 92 -5.31 2.36 4.00
N VAL A 93 -5.69 3.20 4.98
CA VAL A 93 -5.02 4.49 5.23
C VAL A 93 -3.56 4.28 5.63
N ALA A 94 -3.27 3.33 6.53
CA ALA A 94 -1.90 3.03 6.96
C ALA A 94 -1.05 2.45 5.81
N LEU A 95 -1.64 1.63 4.94
CA LEU A 95 -0.96 1.10 3.76
C LEU A 95 -0.55 2.21 2.80
N MET A 96 -1.40 3.24 2.59
CA MET A 96 -1.02 4.39 1.75
C MET A 96 0.17 5.16 2.31
N ASP A 97 0.29 5.33 3.64
CA ASP A 97 1.48 5.93 4.26
C ASP A 97 2.74 5.10 3.97
N VAL A 98 2.62 3.78 4.03
CA VAL A 98 3.71 2.86 3.72
C VAL A 98 4.12 2.95 2.24
N LEU A 99 3.15 2.93 1.32
CA LEU A 99 3.43 3.01 -0.12
C LEU A 99 4.07 4.36 -0.49
N TYR A 100 3.64 5.44 0.15
CA TYR A 100 4.27 6.75 -0.02
C TYR A 100 5.72 6.76 0.44
N LYS A 101 6.03 6.19 1.62
CA LYS A 101 7.41 6.05 2.12
C LYS A 101 8.28 5.18 1.21
N ILE A 102 7.73 4.11 0.65
CA ILE A 102 8.42 3.27 -0.34
C ILE A 102 8.77 4.10 -1.59
N ALA A 103 7.86 4.97 -2.05
CA ALA A 103 8.11 5.87 -3.16
C ALA A 103 9.16 6.94 -2.82
N GLN A 104 9.12 7.52 -1.61
CA GLN A 104 10.16 8.45 -1.12
C GLN A 104 11.55 7.81 -1.08
N ALA A 105 11.64 6.51 -0.76
CA ALA A 105 12.89 5.74 -0.81
C ALA A 105 13.36 5.45 -2.26
N GLY A 106 12.62 5.93 -3.27
CA GLY A 106 13.00 5.85 -4.69
C GLY A 106 12.57 4.58 -5.40
N ALA A 107 11.66 3.79 -4.85
CA ALA A 107 10.98 2.71 -5.59
C ALA A 107 9.81 3.29 -6.42
N ASN A 108 9.49 2.65 -7.54
CA ASN A 108 8.34 3.02 -8.37
C ASN A 108 7.12 2.20 -7.91
N VAL A 109 6.10 2.89 -7.42
CA VAL A 109 4.87 2.26 -6.91
C VAL A 109 3.72 2.57 -7.85
N ILE A 110 3.04 1.55 -8.34
CA ILE A 110 1.84 1.66 -9.17
C ILE A 110 0.71 0.96 -8.44
N VAL A 111 -0.37 1.70 -8.19
CA VAL A 111 -1.55 1.21 -7.47
C VAL A 111 -2.79 1.43 -8.32
N ALA A 112 -3.58 0.38 -8.55
CA ALA A 112 -4.95 0.52 -9.01
C ALA A 112 -5.88 0.31 -7.81
N THR A 113 -6.77 1.28 -7.57
CA THR A 113 -7.69 1.25 -6.42
C THR A 113 -9.02 1.92 -6.74
N HIS A 114 -10.08 1.49 -6.08
CA HIS A 114 -11.38 2.14 -6.06
C HIS A 114 -11.80 2.55 -4.62
N SER A 115 -10.87 2.51 -3.67
CA SER A 115 -11.12 2.88 -2.28
C SER A 115 -11.15 4.39 -2.07
N ILE A 116 -12.27 4.89 -1.56
CA ILE A 116 -12.41 6.29 -1.13
C ILE A 116 -11.37 6.62 -0.04
N ASP A 117 -11.14 5.71 0.91
CA ASP A 117 -10.21 5.91 2.03
C ASP A 117 -8.77 6.08 1.53
N MET A 118 -8.35 5.28 0.55
CA MET A 118 -7.01 5.38 -0.04
C MET A 118 -6.85 6.68 -0.83
N VAL A 119 -7.81 7.04 -1.69
CA VAL A 119 -7.75 8.30 -2.46
C VAL A 119 -7.82 9.52 -1.52
N LYS A 120 -8.64 9.47 -0.44
CA LYS A 120 -8.68 10.53 0.58
C LYS A 120 -7.35 10.67 1.30
N LYS A 121 -6.65 9.57 1.55
CA LYS A 121 -5.30 9.62 2.12
C LYS A 121 -4.30 10.25 1.16
N VAL A 122 -4.37 9.94 -0.14
CA VAL A 122 -3.54 10.60 -1.18
C VAL A 122 -3.79 12.10 -1.22
N GLU A 123 -5.04 12.54 -1.21
CA GLU A 123 -5.39 13.97 -1.13
C GLU A 123 -4.74 14.64 0.10
N LEU A 124 -4.79 13.99 1.27
CA LEU A 124 -4.17 14.50 2.50
C LEU A 124 -2.64 14.58 2.40
N LEU A 125 -1.99 13.62 1.72
CA LEU A 125 -0.54 13.67 1.45
C LEU A 125 -0.21 14.86 0.55
N LEU A 126 -0.93 15.05 -0.55
CA LEU A 126 -0.76 16.19 -1.46
C LEU A 126 -0.96 17.55 -0.79
N GLN A 127 -1.80 17.63 0.24
CA GLN A 127 -2.02 18.86 1.01
C GLN A 127 -0.94 19.15 2.06
N LYS A 128 -0.24 18.12 2.56
CA LYS A 128 0.62 18.24 3.74
C LYS A 128 2.11 18.07 3.46
N GLU A 129 2.45 17.25 2.48
CA GLU A 129 3.84 16.91 2.17
C GLU A 129 4.33 17.74 0.98
N GLU A 130 5.40 18.51 1.18
CA GLU A 130 5.92 19.47 0.18
C GLU A 130 6.38 18.78 -1.13
N ASP A 131 6.83 17.53 -1.05
CA ASP A 131 7.33 16.75 -2.20
C ASP A 131 6.27 15.85 -2.86
N ALA A 132 5.06 15.79 -2.30
CA ALA A 132 4.03 14.86 -2.77
C ALA A 132 3.61 15.10 -4.23
N GLU A 133 3.48 16.35 -4.67
CA GLU A 133 3.16 16.72 -6.06
C GLU A 133 4.22 16.22 -7.08
N ASN A 134 5.46 15.99 -6.64
CA ASN A 134 6.53 15.47 -7.47
C ASN A 134 6.62 13.93 -7.45
N LEU A 135 6.03 13.28 -6.43
CA LEU A 135 6.11 11.84 -6.21
C LEU A 135 4.84 11.10 -6.60
N ILE A 136 3.69 11.78 -6.59
CA ILE A 136 2.38 11.17 -6.84
C ILE A 136 1.86 11.62 -8.20
N ALA A 137 1.41 10.68 -9.02
CA ALA A 137 0.69 10.93 -10.25
C ALA A 137 -0.63 10.16 -10.24
N LEU A 138 -1.74 10.87 -10.43
CA LEU A 138 -3.09 10.32 -10.42
C LEU A 138 -3.69 10.26 -11.82
N ASN A 139 -4.35 9.13 -12.11
CA ASN A 139 -5.09 8.93 -13.33
C ASN A 139 -6.43 8.26 -13.02
N SER A 140 -7.53 8.81 -13.55
CA SER A 140 -8.84 8.17 -13.51
C SER A 140 -9.03 7.21 -14.68
N MET A 141 -9.80 6.14 -14.48
CA MET A 141 -10.22 5.25 -15.55
C MET A 141 -11.75 5.35 -15.75
N PRO A 142 -12.24 5.54 -16.98
CA PRO A 142 -11.49 5.71 -18.22
C PRO A 142 -10.63 6.99 -18.21
N PHE A 143 -9.52 6.94 -18.94
CA PHE A 143 -8.56 8.05 -18.99
C PHE A 143 -9.21 9.31 -19.58
N ASP A 144 -9.24 10.39 -18.78
CA ASP A 144 -9.72 11.71 -19.22
C ASP A 144 -8.55 12.58 -19.66
N ARG A 145 -8.48 12.88 -20.97
CA ARG A 145 -7.45 13.73 -21.55
C ARG A 145 -7.49 15.19 -21.03
N ASN A 146 -8.64 15.65 -20.52
CA ASN A 146 -8.79 16.99 -19.95
C ASN A 146 -8.09 17.10 -18.58
N ASN A 147 -7.77 15.99 -17.92
CA ASN A 147 -7.03 15.99 -16.66
C ASN A 147 -5.54 16.33 -16.79
N ALA A 148 -4.98 16.35 -18.00
CA ALA A 148 -3.55 16.64 -18.20
C ALA A 148 -3.12 18.07 -17.77
N ALA A 149 -4.07 19.00 -17.61
CA ALA A 149 -3.81 20.38 -17.20
C ALA A 149 -4.06 20.61 -15.67
N LYS A 150 -4.50 19.60 -14.92
CA LYS A 150 -4.83 19.70 -13.49
C LYS A 150 -3.64 19.32 -12.62
N THR A 151 -3.56 19.92 -11.44
CA THR A 151 -2.67 19.48 -10.37
C THR A 151 -3.09 18.09 -9.88
N GLU A 152 -2.17 17.38 -9.22
CA GLU A 152 -2.52 16.07 -8.68
C GLU A 152 -3.57 16.19 -7.56
N LEU A 153 -3.58 17.29 -6.81
CA LEU A 153 -4.61 17.59 -5.82
C LEU A 153 -6.00 17.75 -6.46
N GLU A 154 -6.12 18.54 -7.53
CA GLU A 154 -7.39 18.70 -8.27
C GLU A 154 -7.90 17.37 -8.84
N LYS A 155 -6.98 16.50 -9.29
CA LYS A 155 -7.33 15.14 -9.74
C LYS A 155 -7.84 14.27 -8.58
N ALA A 156 -7.21 14.35 -7.41
CA ALA A 156 -7.64 13.61 -6.22
C ALA A 156 -9.06 14.02 -5.79
N GLU A 157 -9.35 15.32 -5.74
CA GLU A 157 -10.68 15.86 -5.41
C GLU A 157 -11.74 15.38 -6.41
N GLN A 158 -11.44 15.42 -7.71
CA GLN A 158 -12.36 14.94 -8.74
C GLN A 158 -12.64 13.44 -8.64
N ILE A 159 -11.61 12.62 -8.38
CA ILE A 159 -11.77 11.17 -8.19
C ILE A 159 -12.63 10.89 -6.96
N LEU A 160 -12.39 11.60 -5.86
CA LEU A 160 -13.20 11.48 -4.64
C LEU A 160 -14.66 11.83 -4.88
N GLU A 161 -14.95 12.89 -5.62
CA GLU A 161 -16.32 13.26 -6.00
C GLU A 161 -16.99 12.13 -6.81
N GLN A 162 -16.28 11.57 -7.79
CA GLN A 162 -16.78 10.45 -8.59
C GLN A 162 -17.07 9.20 -7.74
N LEU A 163 -16.15 8.84 -6.84
CA LEU A 163 -16.30 7.67 -5.96
C LEU A 163 -17.40 7.85 -4.90
N SER A 164 -17.62 9.08 -4.42
CA SER A 164 -18.60 9.38 -3.37
C SER A 164 -20.01 9.67 -3.92
N SER A 165 -20.15 10.03 -5.19
CA SER A 165 -21.42 10.41 -5.78
C SER A 165 -22.56 9.38 -5.61
N PRO A 166 -22.32 8.04 -5.67
CA PRO A 166 -23.40 7.07 -5.43
C PRO A 166 -23.96 7.15 -4.02
N PHE A 167 -23.13 7.42 -3.02
CA PHE A 167 -23.55 7.56 -1.61
C PHE A 167 -24.38 8.83 -1.43
N TYR A 168 -23.97 9.93 -2.02
CA TYR A 168 -24.72 11.18 -1.98
C TYR A 168 -26.11 11.02 -2.61
N ASN A 169 -26.20 10.36 -3.76
CA ASN A 169 -27.48 10.11 -4.45
C ASN A 169 -28.41 9.26 -3.59
N MET A 170 -27.91 8.15 -3.00
CA MET A 170 -28.71 7.32 -2.06
C MET A 170 -29.21 8.14 -0.85
N TYR A 171 -28.38 9.04 -0.31
CA TYR A 171 -28.81 9.90 0.80
C TYR A 171 -29.94 10.85 0.36
N MET A 172 -29.82 11.48 -0.81
CA MET A 172 -30.85 12.39 -1.34
C MET A 172 -32.17 11.68 -1.67
N GLU A 173 -32.12 10.40 -2.10
CA GLU A 173 -33.32 9.59 -2.33
C GLU A 173 -34.04 9.17 -1.02
N SER A 174 -33.34 9.25 0.11
CA SER A 174 -33.86 8.88 1.45
C SER A 174 -34.56 10.04 2.18
N LEU A 175 -34.48 11.26 1.65
CA LEU A 175 -35.14 12.49 2.19
C LEU A 175 -36.49 12.73 1.52
#